data_418f124b3eba097d133370e144280d70
#
_entry.id   418f124b3eba097d133370e144280d70
#
_cell.length_a   1.000
_cell.length_b   1.000
_cell.length_c   1.000
_cell.angle_alpha   90.00
_cell.angle_beta   90.00
_cell.angle_gamma   90.00
#
_symmetry.space_group_name_H-M   'P 1'
#
loop_
_entity.id
_entity.type
_entity.pdbx_description
1 polymer ?
#
loop_
_entity_poly.entity_id
_entity_poly.type
_entity_poly.pdbx_seq_one_letter_code
_entity_poly.pdbx_strand_id
1 'polypeptide(L)'
;MKLLHVITSINPKTGGTAEAVIRSAQIMTELGHDVEVASIDAQSCQEHVAHFPWKTHCLGPGGLGSFNFSKKYQQWMLENVSRFDAVIINGLWQHTGFSARNACQQRAVPYFVFTHGMLDPWFNKTYPLKKSKKLLYWRWGEYRVLRDARSVLFTCEEERLLAM
;
A
#
# COMPACT_ATOMS: atom_id res chain seq x y z
N MET A 1 15.39 -10.10 -7.23
CA MET A 1 14.44 -10.26 -6.12
C MET A 1 13.03 -10.23 -6.69
N LYS A 2 12.10 -10.92 -6.05
CA LYS A 2 10.68 -10.85 -6.38
C LYS A 2 9.96 -9.91 -5.42
N LEU A 3 9.44 -8.80 -5.92
CA LEU A 3 8.89 -7.70 -5.14
C LEU A 3 7.39 -7.54 -5.38
N LEU A 4 6.64 -7.25 -4.32
CA LEU A 4 5.21 -6.95 -4.42
C LEU A 4 4.95 -5.52 -3.95
N HIS A 5 4.46 -4.66 -4.82
CA HIS A 5 3.82 -3.41 -4.41
C HIS A 5 2.35 -3.66 -4.09
N VAL A 6 1.90 -3.15 -2.94
CA VAL A 6 0.47 -3.13 -2.61
C VAL A 6 -0.01 -1.69 -2.50
N ILE A 7 -1.15 -1.42 -3.11
CA ILE A 7 -1.76 -0.09 -3.17
C ILE A 7 -3.28 -0.24 -3.22
N THR A 8 -4.02 0.78 -2.83
CA THR A 8 -5.49 0.75 -2.92
C THR A 8 -5.97 0.84 -4.35
N SER A 9 -5.42 1.75 -5.15
CA SER A 9 -5.72 1.87 -6.58
C SER A 9 -4.46 2.17 -7.37
N ILE A 10 -4.26 1.46 -8.47
CA ILE A 10 -3.17 1.69 -9.44
C ILE A 10 -3.60 2.64 -10.58
N ASN A 11 -4.84 3.11 -10.57
CA ASN A 11 -5.32 4.03 -11.57
C ASN A 11 -4.65 5.42 -11.40
N PRO A 12 -3.91 5.94 -12.41
CA PRO A 12 -3.22 7.24 -12.32
C PRO A 12 -4.16 8.40 -11.97
N LYS A 13 -5.45 8.30 -12.32
CA LYS A 13 -6.47 9.33 -12.00
C LYS A 13 -6.71 9.46 -10.49
N THR A 14 -6.28 8.50 -9.68
CA THR A 14 -6.46 8.54 -8.21
C THR A 14 -5.41 9.38 -7.50
N GLY A 15 -4.36 9.82 -8.19
CA GLY A 15 -3.37 10.78 -7.66
C GLY A 15 -1.93 10.29 -7.66
N GLY A 16 -1.06 11.08 -7.02
CA GLY A 16 0.39 10.91 -7.07
C GLY A 16 0.91 9.59 -6.52
N THR A 17 0.20 8.94 -5.59
CA THR A 17 0.62 7.62 -5.06
C THR A 17 0.61 6.54 -6.14
N ALA A 18 -0.43 6.52 -7.00
CA ALA A 18 -0.50 5.56 -8.11
C ALA A 18 0.65 5.78 -9.11
N GLU A 19 0.91 7.02 -9.47
CA GLU A 19 2.00 7.39 -10.37
C GLU A 19 3.37 7.01 -9.77
N ALA A 20 3.58 7.26 -8.48
CA ALA A 20 4.82 6.88 -7.78
C ALA A 20 5.05 5.36 -7.80
N VAL A 21 3.99 4.55 -7.60
CA VAL A 21 4.08 3.08 -7.69
C VAL A 21 4.40 2.64 -9.10
N ILE A 22 3.75 3.21 -10.12
CA ILE A 22 4.02 2.88 -11.52
C ILE A 22 5.48 3.15 -11.87
N ARG A 23 6.01 4.32 -11.53
CA ARG A 23 7.41 4.68 -11.77
C ARG A 23 8.39 3.79 -11.01
N SER A 24 8.10 3.53 -9.72
CA SER A 24 8.93 2.65 -8.89
C SER A 24 8.97 1.22 -9.44
N ALA A 25 7.82 0.67 -9.82
CA ALA A 25 7.73 -0.66 -10.40
C ALA A 25 8.48 -0.75 -11.75
N GLN A 26 8.39 0.29 -12.57
CA GLN A 26 9.13 0.36 -13.83
C GLN A 26 10.65 0.32 -13.59
N ILE A 27 11.17 1.21 -12.73
CA ILE A 27 12.60 1.29 -12.42
C ILE A 27 13.09 -0.02 -11.84
N MET A 28 12.35 -0.63 -10.90
CA MET A 28 12.74 -1.91 -10.31
C MET A 28 12.78 -3.04 -11.35
N THR A 29 11.84 -3.03 -12.31
CA THR A 29 11.83 -4.00 -13.42
C THR A 29 13.04 -3.79 -14.35
N GLU A 30 13.38 -2.55 -14.68
CA GLU A 30 14.56 -2.20 -15.48
C GLU A 30 15.87 -2.61 -14.78
N LEU A 31 15.89 -2.58 -13.45
CA LEU A 31 17.01 -3.08 -12.62
C LEU A 31 17.05 -4.61 -12.50
N GLY A 32 16.17 -5.33 -13.18
CA GLY A 32 16.17 -6.80 -13.23
C GLY A 32 15.44 -7.47 -12.06
N HIS A 33 14.57 -6.76 -11.35
CA HIS A 33 13.71 -7.36 -10.34
C HIS A 33 12.41 -7.89 -10.96
N ASP A 34 11.88 -9.00 -10.43
CA ASP A 34 10.54 -9.50 -10.75
C ASP A 34 9.53 -8.73 -9.89
N VAL A 35 8.75 -7.84 -10.51
CA VAL A 35 7.82 -6.97 -9.81
C VAL A 35 6.38 -7.38 -10.10
N GLU A 36 5.57 -7.48 -9.05
CA GLU A 36 4.11 -7.59 -9.16
C GLU A 36 3.44 -6.46 -8.37
N VAL A 37 2.24 -6.06 -8.79
CA VAL A 37 1.43 -5.06 -8.09
C VAL A 37 0.09 -5.67 -7.71
N ALA A 38 -0.37 -5.47 -6.46
CA ALA A 38 -1.71 -5.86 -6.02
C ALA A 38 -2.50 -4.63 -5.58
N SER A 39 -3.71 -4.48 -6.11
CA SER A 39 -4.61 -3.36 -5.80
C SER A 39 -6.02 -3.84 -5.47
N ILE A 40 -6.82 -2.92 -4.90
CA ILE A 40 -8.25 -3.14 -4.64
C ILE A 40 -9.12 -2.52 -5.74
N ASP A 41 -8.55 -2.27 -6.89
CA ASP A 41 -9.33 -1.90 -8.07
C ASP A 41 -10.28 -3.03 -8.50
N ALA A 42 -11.38 -2.67 -9.14
CA ALA A 42 -12.29 -3.63 -9.75
C ALA A 42 -11.57 -4.44 -10.84
N GLN A 43 -12.08 -5.64 -11.12
CA GLN A 43 -11.45 -6.53 -12.11
C GLN A 43 -11.38 -5.94 -13.52
N SER A 44 -12.26 -5.01 -13.86
CA SER A 44 -12.23 -4.22 -15.11
C SER A 44 -10.94 -3.38 -15.25
N CYS A 45 -10.18 -3.16 -14.19
CA CYS A 45 -8.89 -2.47 -14.26
C CYS A 45 -7.84 -3.26 -15.07
N GLN A 46 -8.01 -4.56 -15.27
CA GLN A 46 -7.07 -5.41 -16.03
C GLN A 46 -6.79 -4.85 -17.44
N GLU A 47 -7.81 -4.31 -18.10
CA GLU A 47 -7.64 -3.69 -19.42
C GLU A 47 -6.71 -2.47 -19.38
N HIS A 48 -6.80 -1.67 -18.31
CA HIS A 48 -5.97 -0.47 -18.13
C HIS A 48 -4.52 -0.77 -17.76
N VAL A 49 -4.28 -1.91 -17.11
CA VAL A 49 -2.94 -2.30 -16.64
C VAL A 49 -2.24 -3.32 -17.55
N ALA A 50 -2.92 -3.78 -18.60
CA ALA A 50 -2.40 -4.80 -19.52
C ALA A 50 -1.12 -4.36 -20.26
N HIS A 51 -0.87 -3.05 -20.36
CA HIS A 51 0.33 -2.50 -21.01
C HIS A 51 1.55 -2.38 -20.07
N PHE A 52 1.40 -2.63 -18.77
CA PHE A 52 2.53 -2.60 -17.86
C PHE A 52 3.42 -3.84 -18.05
N PRO A 53 4.75 -3.70 -17.95
CA PRO A 53 5.67 -4.83 -18.12
C PRO A 53 5.69 -5.79 -16.93
N TRP A 54 4.97 -5.47 -15.85
CA TRP A 54 4.80 -6.30 -14.66
C TRP A 54 3.37 -6.78 -14.51
N LYS A 55 3.19 -7.84 -13.72
CA LYS A 55 1.87 -8.39 -13.43
C LYS A 55 1.12 -7.55 -12.39
N THR A 56 -0.12 -7.18 -12.69
CA THR A 56 -1.01 -6.45 -11.78
C THR A 56 -2.23 -7.30 -11.41
N HIS A 57 -2.54 -7.36 -10.12
CA HIS A 57 -3.67 -8.08 -9.55
C HIS A 57 -4.74 -7.09 -9.09
N CYS A 58 -5.87 -7.02 -9.79
CA CYS A 58 -7.04 -6.22 -9.43
C CYS A 58 -7.98 -7.06 -8.56
N LEU A 59 -7.97 -6.85 -7.25
CA LEU A 59 -8.56 -7.71 -6.23
C LEU A 59 -9.79 -7.08 -5.54
N GLY A 60 -10.37 -6.07 -6.17
CA GLY A 60 -11.57 -5.37 -5.70
C GLY A 60 -12.84 -5.72 -6.46
N PRO A 61 -13.84 -4.83 -6.36
CA PRO A 61 -13.77 -3.56 -5.64
C PRO A 61 -13.80 -3.73 -4.12
N GLY A 62 -13.23 -2.75 -3.41
CA GLY A 62 -13.34 -2.65 -1.96
C GLY A 62 -14.68 -2.04 -1.51
N GLY A 63 -15.08 -2.34 -0.28
CA GLY A 63 -16.25 -1.78 0.39
C GLY A 63 -15.89 -0.99 1.66
N LEU A 64 -16.91 -0.59 2.44
CA LEU A 64 -16.77 0.20 3.67
C LEU A 64 -16.13 1.59 3.46
N GLY A 65 -16.54 2.27 2.40
CA GLY A 65 -16.11 3.65 2.09
C GLY A 65 -14.60 3.76 1.89
N SER A 66 -13.98 4.78 2.47
CA SER A 66 -12.56 5.06 2.28
C SER A 66 -11.59 4.01 2.87
N PHE A 67 -12.08 3.09 3.71
CA PHE A 67 -11.26 1.99 4.23
C PHE A 67 -10.96 0.94 3.16
N ASN A 68 -11.81 0.82 2.13
CA ASN A 68 -11.63 -0.07 0.98
C ASN A 68 -11.44 -1.54 1.38
N PHE A 69 -12.30 -2.07 2.23
CA PHE A 69 -12.25 -3.48 2.65
C PHE A 69 -12.48 -4.41 1.46
N SER A 70 -11.57 -5.36 1.23
CA SER A 70 -11.73 -6.42 0.24
C SER A 70 -11.32 -7.77 0.83
N LYS A 71 -12.30 -8.68 0.95
CA LYS A 71 -12.05 -10.06 1.39
C LYS A 71 -11.19 -10.81 0.37
N LYS A 72 -11.41 -10.56 -0.92
CA LYS A 72 -10.65 -11.16 -2.02
C LYS A 72 -9.16 -10.77 -1.93
N TYR A 73 -8.86 -9.48 -1.69
CA TYR A 73 -7.49 -9.01 -1.49
C TYR A 73 -6.85 -9.66 -0.25
N GLN A 74 -7.55 -9.70 0.86
CA GLN A 74 -7.05 -10.32 2.09
C GLN A 74 -6.70 -11.80 1.90
N GLN A 75 -7.59 -12.56 1.29
CA GLN A 75 -7.35 -13.98 1.00
C GLN A 75 -6.18 -14.16 0.05
N TRP A 76 -6.14 -13.40 -1.03
CA TRP A 76 -5.04 -13.44 -2.00
C TRP A 76 -3.69 -13.14 -1.35
N MET A 77 -3.61 -12.15 -0.46
CA MET A 77 -2.38 -11.83 0.28
C MET A 77 -1.91 -13.02 1.12
N LEU A 78 -2.79 -13.66 1.88
CA LEU A 78 -2.45 -14.82 2.71
C LEU A 78 -1.96 -16.02 1.90
N GLU A 79 -2.50 -16.23 0.73
CA GLU A 79 -2.15 -17.34 -0.16
C GLU A 79 -0.86 -17.11 -0.96
N ASN A 80 -0.55 -15.85 -1.29
CA ASN A 80 0.48 -15.54 -2.28
C ASN A 80 1.70 -14.80 -1.72
N VAL A 81 1.63 -14.15 -0.55
CA VAL A 81 2.70 -13.28 -0.05
C VAL A 81 4.04 -14.00 0.11
N SER A 82 4.04 -15.29 0.43
CA SER A 82 5.25 -16.11 0.58
C SER A 82 6.04 -16.33 -0.72
N ARG A 83 5.48 -15.94 -1.87
CA ARG A 83 6.16 -15.99 -3.17
C ARG A 83 7.13 -14.82 -3.38
N PHE A 84 7.07 -13.81 -2.50
CA PHE A 84 7.82 -12.56 -2.64
C PHE A 84 8.93 -12.46 -1.60
N ASP A 85 10.05 -11.90 -2.02
CA ASP A 85 11.19 -11.62 -1.13
C ASP A 85 10.91 -10.42 -0.22
N ALA A 86 10.08 -9.46 -0.69
CA ALA A 86 9.65 -8.32 0.08
C ALA A 86 8.33 -7.72 -0.46
N VAL A 87 7.61 -7.04 0.43
CA VAL A 87 6.38 -6.30 0.12
C VAL A 87 6.58 -4.82 0.39
N ILE A 88 6.13 -3.95 -0.53
CA ILE A 88 6.13 -2.49 -0.36
C ILE A 88 4.67 -2.04 -0.25
N ILE A 89 4.28 -1.60 0.95
CA ILE A 89 2.96 -1.05 1.24
C ILE A 89 2.97 0.43 0.86
N ASN A 90 2.09 0.85 -0.04
CA ASN A 90 2.01 2.22 -0.53
C ASN A 90 0.76 2.91 -0.01
N GLY A 91 0.98 3.93 0.82
CA GLY A 91 -0.07 4.70 1.49
C GLY A 91 -0.52 4.11 2.82
N LEU A 92 -1.33 4.87 3.54
CA LEU A 92 -1.77 4.60 4.90
C LEU A 92 -3.30 4.68 5.01
N TRP A 93 -3.84 4.28 6.18
CA TRP A 93 -5.24 4.44 6.58
C TRP A 93 -6.25 3.55 5.83
N GLN A 94 -5.79 2.52 5.13
CA GLN A 94 -6.62 1.69 4.28
C GLN A 94 -6.43 0.20 4.59
N HIS A 95 -7.40 -0.61 4.19
CA HIS A 95 -7.38 -2.06 4.41
C HIS A 95 -6.17 -2.75 3.77
N THR A 96 -5.64 -2.20 2.68
CA THR A 96 -4.47 -2.77 1.98
C THR A 96 -3.27 -2.94 2.90
N GLY A 97 -2.89 -1.89 3.64
CA GLY A 97 -1.75 -1.94 4.55
C GLY A 97 -1.95 -2.94 5.70
N PHE A 98 -3.12 -2.89 6.34
CA PHE A 98 -3.46 -3.78 7.45
C PHE A 98 -3.45 -5.26 7.02
N SER A 99 -4.06 -5.57 5.90
CA SER A 99 -4.13 -6.94 5.38
C SER A 99 -2.76 -7.44 4.93
N ALA A 100 -1.97 -6.60 4.23
CA ALA A 100 -0.62 -6.93 3.83
C ALA A 100 0.29 -7.20 5.03
N ARG A 101 0.28 -6.32 6.05
CA ARG A 101 1.02 -6.54 7.30
C ARG A 101 0.67 -7.90 7.92
N ASN A 102 -0.61 -8.23 8.06
CA ASN A 102 -1.04 -9.49 8.67
C ASN A 102 -0.54 -10.71 7.88
N ALA A 103 -0.62 -10.69 6.56
CA ALA A 103 -0.11 -11.75 5.71
C ALA A 103 1.42 -11.89 5.82
N CYS A 104 2.14 -10.75 5.76
CA CYS A 104 3.60 -10.72 5.91
C CYS A 104 4.07 -11.27 7.24
N GLN A 105 3.42 -10.90 8.35
CA GLN A 105 3.74 -11.41 9.69
C GLN A 105 3.51 -12.93 9.80
N GLN A 106 2.39 -13.43 9.27
CA GLN A 106 2.08 -14.86 9.30
C GLN A 106 3.05 -15.71 8.48
N ARG A 107 3.63 -15.14 7.42
CA ARG A 107 4.51 -15.85 6.48
C ARG A 107 5.98 -15.47 6.61
N ALA A 108 6.33 -14.64 7.60
CA ALA A 108 7.69 -14.13 7.86
C ALA A 108 8.31 -13.44 6.64
N VAL A 109 7.51 -12.75 5.83
CA VAL A 109 7.99 -11.95 4.69
C VAL A 109 8.24 -10.51 5.15
N PRO A 110 9.44 -9.94 4.91
CA PRO A 110 9.71 -8.55 5.28
C PRO A 110 8.85 -7.59 4.44
N TYR A 111 8.40 -6.50 5.07
CA TYR A 111 7.70 -5.46 4.35
C TYR A 111 8.19 -4.06 4.73
N PHE A 112 8.00 -3.14 3.80
CA PHE A 112 8.34 -1.74 3.89
C PHE A 112 7.06 -0.92 3.72
N VAL A 113 6.98 0.23 4.35
CA VAL A 113 5.83 1.15 4.23
C VAL A 113 6.30 2.45 3.61
N PHE A 114 5.71 2.83 2.48
CA PHE A 114 5.96 4.12 1.85
C PHE A 114 4.76 5.04 2.12
N THR A 115 4.98 6.10 2.88
CA THR A 115 3.93 6.93 3.46
C THR A 115 3.28 7.91 2.49
N HIS A 116 4.00 8.32 1.46
CA HIS A 116 3.54 9.27 0.41
C HIS A 116 2.92 10.55 0.99
N GLY A 117 3.55 11.15 2.00
CA GLY A 117 3.07 12.39 2.63
C GLY A 117 1.91 12.22 3.61
N MET A 118 1.39 11.01 3.80
CA MET A 118 0.17 10.79 4.58
C MET A 118 0.35 10.90 6.10
N LEU A 119 1.58 11.03 6.60
CA LEU A 119 1.89 11.31 8.01
C LEU A 119 2.03 12.79 8.31
N ASP A 120 1.99 13.67 7.31
CA ASP A 120 2.09 15.11 7.52
C ASP A 120 0.96 15.61 8.46
N PRO A 121 1.32 16.31 9.55
CA PRO A 121 0.36 16.89 10.50
C PRO A 121 -0.63 17.89 9.87
N TRP A 122 -0.30 18.48 8.72
CA TRP A 122 -1.19 19.38 7.99
C TRP A 122 -2.58 18.77 7.75
N PHE A 123 -2.65 17.50 7.38
CA PHE A 123 -3.92 16.78 7.19
C PHE A 123 -4.78 16.73 8.45
N ASN A 124 -4.15 16.67 9.64
CA ASN A 124 -4.86 16.64 10.92
C ASN A 124 -5.41 18.01 11.33
N LYS A 125 -4.72 19.09 10.91
CA LYS A 125 -5.18 20.47 11.18
C LYS A 125 -6.35 20.86 10.29
N THR A 126 -6.36 20.41 9.04
CA THR A 126 -7.37 20.79 8.03
C THR A 126 -8.70 20.06 8.21
N TYR A 127 -8.70 18.83 8.77
CA TYR A 127 -9.90 17.99 8.88
C TYR A 127 -10.10 17.40 10.28
N PRO A 128 -10.51 18.22 11.30
CA PRO A 128 -10.56 17.79 12.70
C PRO A 128 -11.56 16.64 12.98
N LEU A 129 -12.68 16.56 12.26
CA LEU A 129 -13.65 15.47 12.40
C LEU A 129 -13.13 14.11 11.92
N LYS A 130 -12.16 14.11 11.01
CA LYS A 130 -11.47 12.89 10.58
C LYS A 130 -10.40 12.44 11.59
N LYS A 131 -9.95 13.35 12.45
CA LYS A 131 -8.91 13.11 13.44
C LYS A 131 -9.34 12.07 14.49
N SER A 132 -10.56 12.13 15.02
CA SER A 132 -11.04 11.19 16.03
C SER A 132 -11.14 9.77 15.51
N LYS A 133 -11.64 9.57 14.29
CA LYS A 133 -11.67 8.26 13.63
C LYS A 133 -10.27 7.74 13.34
N LYS A 134 -9.37 8.61 12.87
CA LYS A 134 -7.96 8.24 12.65
C LYS A 134 -7.25 7.87 13.95
N LEU A 135 -7.50 8.58 15.05
CA LEU A 135 -6.88 8.32 16.35
C LEU A 135 -7.30 6.95 16.91
N LEU A 136 -8.58 6.58 16.77
CA LEU A 136 -9.07 5.26 17.17
C LEU A 136 -8.44 4.16 16.31
N TYR A 137 -8.42 4.35 14.99
CA TYR A 137 -7.82 3.38 14.06
C TYR A 137 -6.30 3.31 14.20
N TRP A 138 -5.63 4.42 14.57
CA TRP A 138 -4.20 4.49 14.79
C TRP A 138 -3.71 3.39 15.71
N ARG A 139 -4.26 3.31 16.91
CA ARG A 139 -3.80 2.39 17.96
C ARG A 139 -3.97 0.91 17.57
N TRP A 140 -5.04 0.57 16.87
CA TRP A 140 -5.40 -0.81 16.55
C TRP A 140 -4.92 -1.28 15.18
N GLY A 141 -4.78 -0.36 14.25
CA GLY A 141 -4.45 -0.64 12.85
C GLY A 141 -3.10 -0.06 12.43
N GLU A 142 -3.09 1.23 12.12
CA GLU A 142 -1.99 1.88 11.42
C GLU A 142 -0.66 1.88 12.18
N TYR A 143 -0.70 2.13 13.49
CA TYR A 143 0.51 2.05 14.33
C TYR A 143 1.20 0.69 14.22
N ARG A 144 0.42 -0.39 14.17
CA ARG A 144 0.98 -1.74 14.02
C ARG A 144 1.59 -1.95 12.65
N VAL A 145 0.98 -1.39 11.59
CA VAL A 145 1.54 -1.47 10.23
C VAL A 145 2.90 -0.78 10.17
N LEU A 146 3.04 0.39 10.78
CA LEU A 146 4.31 1.13 10.81
C LEU A 146 5.33 0.50 11.75
N ARG A 147 4.94 0.10 12.96
CA ARG A 147 5.82 -0.48 13.99
C ARG A 147 6.49 -1.77 13.52
N ASP A 148 5.73 -2.64 12.87
CA ASP A 148 6.17 -3.99 12.49
C ASP A 148 6.86 -4.00 11.11
N ALA A 149 6.92 -2.86 10.43
CA ALA A 149 7.62 -2.70 9.16
C ALA A 149 9.15 -2.83 9.34
N ARG A 150 9.82 -3.40 8.37
CA ARG A 150 11.29 -3.44 8.32
C ARG A 150 11.88 -2.03 8.25
N SER A 151 11.23 -1.14 7.49
CA SER A 151 11.52 0.29 7.45
C SER A 151 10.31 1.06 6.95
N VAL A 152 10.22 2.33 7.36
CA VAL A 152 9.26 3.30 6.85
C VAL A 152 10.01 4.24 5.91
N LEU A 153 9.49 4.43 4.70
CA LEU A 153 10.05 5.23 3.63
C LEU A 153 9.25 6.53 3.51
N PHE A 154 9.95 7.64 3.34
CA PHE A 154 9.37 8.97 3.21
C PHE A 154 9.70 9.57 1.85
N THR A 155 8.86 10.46 1.35
CA THR A 155 9.06 11.13 0.07
C THR A 155 10.14 12.21 0.14
N CYS A 156 10.29 12.83 1.32
CA CYS A 156 11.30 13.85 1.58
C CYS A 156 11.66 13.91 3.07
N GLU A 157 12.75 14.57 3.36
CA GLU A 157 13.26 14.74 4.73
C GLU A 157 12.29 15.52 5.63
N GLU A 158 11.58 16.50 5.08
CA GLU A 158 10.58 17.27 5.82
C GLU A 158 9.43 16.36 6.32
N GLU A 159 8.91 15.47 5.47
CA GLU A 159 7.90 14.49 5.89
C GLU A 159 8.43 13.62 7.03
N ARG A 160 9.66 13.17 6.95
CA ARG A 160 10.30 12.35 7.99
C ARG A 160 10.37 13.09 9.32
N LEU A 161 10.81 14.34 9.32
CA LEU A 161 10.94 15.17 10.52
C LEU A 161 9.59 15.51 11.16
N LEU A 162 8.55 15.71 10.34
CA LEU A 162 7.20 16.01 10.82
C LEU A 162 6.47 14.77 11.36
N ALA A 163 6.90 13.58 10.99
CA ALA A 163 6.32 12.29 11.43
C ALA A 163 6.93 11.78 12.75
N MET A 164 8.05 12.35 13.21
CA MET A 164 8.72 12.02 14.47
C MET A 164 8.14 12.81 15.63
#